data_19458079995b03a4fa7b8cf45aabd2fa
#
_entry.id   19458079995b03a4fa7b8cf45aabd2fa
#
_cell.length_a   1.000
_cell.length_b   1.000
_cell.length_c   1.000
_cell.angle_alpha   90.00
_cell.angle_beta   90.00
_cell.angle_gamma   90.00
#
_symmetry.space_group_name_H-M   'P 1'
#
loop_
_entity.id
_entity.type
_entity.pdbx_description
1 polymer ?
#
loop_
_entity_poly.entity_id
_entity_poly.type
_entity_poly.pdbx_seq_one_letter_code
_entity_poly.pdbx_strand_id
1 'polypeptide(L)'
;MTQAGSVLVVDDCADRAAALVTALDDPQHRYEITPEATDIEAVLGPDSPWDCVICHVELLNVSWASVRRAMRGFDVQVPVLAVSDHRDMDSMTTALGLGAASFFVNPVEKPGLVRRAIERSVHHRQLQRDLVESNESLER
;
A
#
# COMPACT_ATOMS: atom_id res chain seq x y z
N MET A 1 15.20 6.13 -13.37
CA MET A 1 14.50 4.83 -13.21
C MET A 1 14.25 4.54 -11.74
N THR A 2 13.03 4.12 -11.42
CA THR A 2 12.68 3.72 -10.05
C THR A 2 13.31 2.36 -9.76
N GLN A 3 13.93 2.22 -8.58
CA GLN A 3 14.48 0.95 -8.14
C GLN A 3 13.36 -0.05 -7.86
N ALA A 4 13.69 -1.34 -7.88
CA ALA A 4 12.74 -2.39 -7.52
C ALA A 4 12.21 -2.16 -6.12
N GLY A 5 10.90 -2.11 -5.96
CA GLY A 5 10.24 -1.91 -4.69
C GLY A 5 9.71 -3.21 -4.10
N SER A 6 9.34 -3.15 -2.83
CA SER A 6 8.69 -4.24 -2.12
C SER A 6 7.23 -3.87 -1.85
N VAL A 7 6.32 -4.70 -2.34
CA VAL A 7 4.87 -4.49 -2.23
C VAL A 7 4.27 -5.59 -1.37
N LEU A 8 3.57 -5.19 -0.32
CA LEU A 8 2.85 -6.13 0.53
C LEU A 8 1.37 -6.12 0.16
N VAL A 9 0.83 -7.30 -0.12
CA VAL A 9 -0.60 -7.47 -0.39
C VAL A 9 -1.26 -8.09 0.84
N VAL A 10 -2.14 -7.34 1.48
CA VAL A 10 -2.87 -7.78 2.67
C VAL A 10 -4.28 -8.17 2.27
N ASP A 11 -4.56 -9.47 2.30
CA ASP A 11 -5.85 -10.02 1.89
C ASP A 11 -6.06 -11.38 2.58
N ASP A 12 -7.18 -11.57 3.23
CA ASP A 12 -7.51 -12.82 3.92
C ASP A 12 -7.88 -13.95 2.96
N CYS A 13 -8.06 -13.65 1.69
CA CYS A 13 -8.30 -14.65 0.64
C CYS A 13 -7.06 -14.79 -0.23
N ALA A 14 -6.28 -15.85 0.00
CA ALA A 14 -5.02 -16.08 -0.72
C ALA A 14 -5.21 -16.21 -2.24
N ASP A 15 -6.29 -16.85 -2.67
CA ASP A 15 -6.58 -17.03 -4.10
C ASP A 15 -6.87 -15.68 -4.78
N ARG A 16 -7.62 -14.82 -4.12
CA ARG A 16 -7.92 -13.48 -4.62
C ARG A 16 -6.65 -12.63 -4.72
N ALA A 17 -5.81 -12.68 -3.69
CA ALA A 17 -4.54 -11.95 -3.69
C ALA A 17 -3.60 -12.45 -4.79
N ALA A 18 -3.49 -13.77 -4.96
CA ALA A 18 -2.68 -14.36 -6.00
C ALA A 18 -3.17 -13.98 -7.39
N ALA A 19 -4.48 -13.94 -7.59
CA ALA A 19 -5.08 -13.53 -8.86
C ALA A 19 -4.75 -12.06 -9.17
N LEU A 20 -4.78 -11.20 -8.17
CA LEU A 20 -4.41 -9.80 -8.34
C LEU A 20 -2.94 -9.66 -8.77
N VAL A 21 -2.04 -10.31 -8.06
CA VAL A 21 -0.59 -10.26 -8.38
C VAL A 21 -0.34 -10.78 -9.80
N THR A 22 -0.99 -11.87 -10.17
CA THR A 22 -0.87 -12.42 -11.51
C THR A 22 -1.38 -11.45 -12.58
N ALA A 23 -2.52 -10.80 -12.31
CA ALA A 23 -3.11 -9.84 -13.24
C ALA A 23 -2.23 -8.60 -13.43
N LEU A 24 -1.51 -8.18 -12.40
CA LEU A 24 -0.60 -7.05 -12.50
C LEU A 24 0.59 -7.33 -13.41
N ASP A 25 1.04 -8.58 -13.47
CA ASP A 25 2.16 -9.01 -14.33
C ASP A 25 3.32 -8.01 -14.29
N ASP A 26 3.80 -7.76 -13.07
CA ASP A 26 4.81 -6.73 -12.81
C ASP A 26 6.11 -7.37 -12.30
N PRO A 27 7.09 -7.66 -13.19
CA PRO A 27 8.35 -8.23 -12.77
C PRO A 27 9.32 -7.23 -12.13
N GLN A 28 9.01 -5.94 -12.18
CA GLN A 28 9.88 -4.88 -11.68
C GLN A 28 9.94 -4.87 -10.16
N HIS A 29 8.82 -5.15 -9.50
CA HIS A 29 8.71 -5.09 -8.04
C HIS A 29 8.48 -6.47 -7.43
N ARG A 30 8.81 -6.61 -6.15
CA ARG A 30 8.60 -7.85 -5.41
C ARG A 30 7.29 -7.76 -4.65
N TYR A 31 6.50 -8.83 -4.71
CA TYR A 31 5.19 -8.91 -4.07
C TYR A 31 5.19 -10.01 -3.02
N GLU A 32 4.65 -9.70 -1.86
CA GLU A 32 4.43 -10.67 -0.80
C GLU A 32 2.98 -10.59 -0.35
N ILE A 33 2.36 -11.73 -0.10
CA ILE A 33 0.95 -11.83 0.29
C ILE A 33 0.88 -12.25 1.74
N THR A 34 0.07 -11.54 2.55
CA THR A 34 -0.19 -11.90 3.93
C THR A 34 -1.69 -11.84 4.20
N PRO A 35 -2.24 -12.79 5.01
CA PRO A 35 -3.67 -12.75 5.34
C PRO A 35 -4.04 -11.61 6.28
N GLU A 36 -3.09 -11.13 7.09
CA GLU A 36 -3.31 -10.00 7.97
C GLU A 36 -1.97 -9.34 8.30
N ALA A 37 -2.02 -8.07 8.68
CA ALA A 37 -0.86 -7.34 9.16
C ALA A 37 -0.90 -7.33 10.67
N THR A 38 -0.04 -8.12 11.31
CA THR A 38 -0.03 -8.28 12.78
C THR A 38 0.61 -7.12 13.51
N ASP A 39 1.58 -6.45 12.88
CA ASP A 39 2.22 -5.26 13.44
C ASP A 39 2.10 -4.13 12.42
N ILE A 40 0.98 -3.45 12.47
CA ILE A 40 0.62 -2.45 11.48
C ILE A 40 1.51 -1.20 11.57
N GLU A 41 1.94 -0.83 12.76
CA GLU A 41 2.87 0.29 12.92
C GLU A 41 4.20 -0.01 12.22
N ALA A 42 4.71 -1.22 12.36
CA ALA A 42 5.92 -1.64 11.67
C ALA A 42 5.73 -1.72 10.16
N VAL A 43 4.53 -2.11 9.71
CA VAL A 43 4.23 -2.23 8.27
C VAL A 43 4.12 -0.86 7.60
N LEU A 44 3.52 0.12 8.28
CA LEU A 44 3.17 1.41 7.67
C LEU A 44 4.02 2.58 8.14
N GLY A 45 4.80 2.41 9.20
CA GLY A 45 5.62 3.46 9.75
C GLY A 45 6.84 3.81 8.89
N PRO A 46 7.57 4.85 9.29
CA PRO A 46 8.71 5.34 8.50
C PRO A 46 9.84 4.32 8.34
N ASP A 47 9.98 3.38 9.27
CA ASP A 47 11.03 2.35 9.22
C ASP A 47 10.57 1.06 8.54
N SER A 48 9.39 1.04 7.94
CA SER A 48 8.86 -0.12 7.26
C SER A 48 9.74 -0.51 6.06
N PRO A 49 9.96 -1.83 5.84
CA PRO A 49 10.68 -2.30 4.65
C PRO A 49 9.82 -2.23 3.38
N TRP A 50 8.52 -1.96 3.53
CA TRP A 50 7.60 -1.94 2.40
C TRP A 50 7.56 -0.57 1.74
N ASP A 51 7.46 -0.56 0.41
CA ASP A 51 7.35 0.66 -0.37
C ASP A 51 5.90 0.98 -0.76
N CYS A 52 5.04 -0.04 -0.74
CA CYS A 52 3.63 0.09 -1.06
C CYS A 52 2.88 -1.05 -0.39
N VAL A 53 1.68 -0.78 0.11
CA VAL A 53 0.79 -1.80 0.68
C VAL A 53 -0.51 -1.78 -0.10
N ILE A 54 -0.94 -2.95 -0.59
CA ILE A 54 -2.25 -3.12 -1.21
C ILE A 54 -3.12 -3.85 -0.20
N CYS A 55 -4.23 -3.24 0.20
CA CYS A 55 -5.08 -3.78 1.25
C CYS A 55 -6.53 -3.90 0.79
N HIS A 56 -7.14 -5.06 1.04
CA HIS A 56 -8.56 -5.27 0.74
C HIS A 56 -9.42 -4.42 1.68
N VAL A 57 -10.47 -3.80 1.14
CA VAL A 57 -11.31 -2.83 1.84
C VAL A 57 -11.93 -3.38 3.12
N GLU A 58 -12.36 -4.64 3.11
CA GLU A 58 -12.95 -5.26 4.31
C GLU A 58 -11.98 -5.29 5.48
N LEU A 59 -10.69 -5.50 5.21
CA LEU A 59 -9.66 -5.45 6.24
C LEU A 59 -9.42 -4.02 6.72
N LEU A 60 -9.55 -3.04 5.84
CA LEU A 60 -9.45 -1.62 6.21
C LEU A 60 -10.52 -1.25 7.23
N ASN A 61 -11.74 -1.75 7.07
CA ASN A 61 -12.84 -1.44 7.99
C ASN A 61 -12.62 -2.01 9.38
N VAL A 62 -11.93 -3.14 9.51
CA VAL A 62 -11.74 -3.82 10.79
C VAL A 62 -10.48 -3.35 11.51
N SER A 63 -9.35 -3.27 10.78
CA SER A 63 -8.03 -3.06 11.38
C SER A 63 -7.51 -1.64 11.17
N TRP A 64 -7.89 -1.03 10.07
CA TRP A 64 -7.26 0.18 9.57
C TRP A 64 -7.58 1.43 10.38
N ALA A 65 -8.79 1.55 10.91
CA ALA A 65 -9.18 2.72 11.71
C ALA A 65 -8.29 2.87 12.94
N SER A 66 -7.95 1.76 13.58
CA SER A 66 -7.05 1.74 14.74
C SER A 66 -5.64 2.16 14.35
N VAL A 67 -5.18 1.72 13.20
CA VAL A 67 -3.86 2.02 12.66
C VAL A 67 -3.72 3.46 12.30
N ARG A 68 -4.69 4.01 11.58
CA ARG A 68 -4.70 5.42 11.23
C ARG A 68 -4.57 6.30 12.45
N ARG A 69 -5.24 5.90 13.54
CA ARG A 69 -5.18 6.63 14.79
C ARG A 69 -3.77 6.61 15.38
N ALA A 70 -3.12 5.46 15.36
CA ALA A 70 -1.75 5.31 15.83
C ALA A 70 -0.74 6.08 14.97
N MET A 71 -1.01 6.18 13.67
CA MET A 71 -0.08 6.77 12.72
C MET A 71 -0.20 8.28 12.52
N ARG A 72 -1.14 8.93 13.20
CA ARG A 72 -1.31 10.38 13.07
C ARG A 72 -0.06 11.19 13.42
N GLY A 73 0.85 10.61 14.18
CA GLY A 73 2.10 11.26 14.55
C GLY A 73 3.24 11.08 13.56
N PHE A 74 3.05 10.29 12.49
CA PHE A 74 4.11 10.03 11.52
C PHE A 74 3.99 10.96 10.31
N ASP A 75 5.06 11.67 9.99
CA ASP A 75 5.14 12.50 8.79
C ASP A 75 5.37 11.66 7.54
N VAL A 76 6.00 10.50 7.70
CA VAL A 76 6.35 9.60 6.60
C VAL A 76 5.65 8.27 6.81
N GLN A 77 4.85 7.87 5.83
CA GLN A 77 4.06 6.64 5.88
C GLN A 77 4.16 5.89 4.57
N VAL A 78 4.01 4.57 4.64
CA VAL A 78 3.93 3.74 3.44
C VAL A 78 2.59 4.00 2.75
N PRO A 79 2.57 4.32 1.44
CA PRO A 79 1.31 4.50 0.73
C PRO A 79 0.49 3.22 0.68
N VAL A 80 -0.83 3.36 0.82
CA VAL A 80 -1.75 2.22 0.80
C VAL A 80 -2.70 2.36 -0.38
N LEU A 81 -2.82 1.28 -1.16
CA LEU A 81 -3.79 1.16 -2.23
C LEU A 81 -4.90 0.23 -1.77
N ALA A 82 -6.13 0.69 -1.81
CA ALA A 82 -7.28 -0.11 -1.38
C ALA A 82 -7.87 -0.86 -2.57
N VAL A 83 -8.30 -2.10 -2.33
CA VAL A 83 -8.91 -2.94 -3.35
C VAL A 83 -10.24 -3.48 -2.81
N SER A 84 -11.28 -3.46 -3.63
CA SER A 84 -12.61 -3.98 -3.28
C SER A 84 -13.11 -4.90 -4.38
N ASP A 85 -13.94 -5.89 -4.00
CA ASP A 85 -14.67 -6.70 -4.96
C ASP A 85 -15.95 -6.03 -5.47
N HIS A 86 -16.28 -4.87 -4.90
CA HIS A 86 -17.52 -4.16 -5.19
C HIS A 86 -17.23 -2.76 -5.73
N ARG A 87 -17.90 -2.45 -6.85
CA ARG A 87 -17.82 -1.14 -7.49
C ARG A 87 -18.91 -0.24 -6.91
N ASP A 88 -18.74 0.21 -5.67
CA ASP A 88 -19.69 1.12 -5.04
C ASP A 88 -19.02 2.34 -4.41
N MET A 89 -19.80 3.40 -4.29
CA MET A 89 -19.32 4.68 -3.77
C MET A 89 -18.98 4.60 -2.28
N ASP A 90 -19.73 3.80 -1.53
CA ASP A 90 -19.49 3.68 -0.09
C ASP A 90 -18.14 3.04 0.22
N SER A 91 -17.78 1.98 -0.49
CA SER A 91 -16.47 1.34 -0.32
C SER A 91 -15.33 2.29 -0.67
N MET A 92 -15.46 3.03 -1.77
CA MET A 92 -14.47 3.99 -2.21
C MET A 92 -14.33 5.14 -1.19
N THR A 93 -15.45 5.70 -0.75
CA THR A 93 -15.46 6.81 0.20
C THR A 93 -14.85 6.37 1.53
N THR A 94 -15.18 5.17 2.01
CA THR A 94 -14.63 4.63 3.24
C THR A 94 -13.11 4.47 3.13
N ALA A 95 -12.63 3.86 2.06
CA ALA A 95 -11.20 3.61 1.86
C ALA A 95 -10.39 4.92 1.80
N LEU A 96 -10.84 5.87 0.99
CA LEU A 96 -10.15 7.15 0.85
C LEU A 96 -10.23 7.97 2.14
N GLY A 97 -11.37 7.90 2.85
CA GLY A 97 -11.54 8.55 4.15
C GLY A 97 -10.61 7.99 5.22
N LEU A 98 -10.20 6.73 5.11
CA LEU A 98 -9.25 6.10 6.02
C LEU A 98 -7.79 6.36 5.64
N GLY A 99 -7.55 7.05 4.55
CA GLY A 99 -6.20 7.46 4.15
C GLY A 99 -5.58 6.68 3.01
N ALA A 100 -6.35 5.84 2.31
CA ALA A 100 -5.84 5.14 1.13
C ALA A 100 -5.48 6.16 0.04
N ALA A 101 -4.35 5.92 -0.62
CA ALA A 101 -3.88 6.79 -1.70
C ALA A 101 -4.68 6.59 -2.98
N SER A 102 -5.18 5.37 -3.22
CA SER A 102 -5.98 5.04 -4.39
C SER A 102 -6.93 3.89 -4.07
N PHE A 103 -7.94 3.71 -4.92
CA PHE A 103 -8.94 2.67 -4.77
C PHE A 103 -9.13 1.95 -6.11
N PHE A 104 -9.13 0.62 -6.07
CA PHE A 104 -9.31 -0.21 -7.28
C PHE A 104 -10.33 -1.31 -7.01
N VAL A 105 -10.96 -1.81 -8.08
CA VAL A 105 -11.98 -2.86 -8.02
C VAL A 105 -11.45 -4.15 -8.65
N ASN A 106 -11.64 -5.28 -7.97
CA ASN A 106 -11.35 -6.61 -8.50
C ASN A 106 -12.57 -7.17 -9.25
N PRO A 107 -12.37 -7.94 -10.31
CA PRO A 107 -11.11 -8.17 -11.00
C PRO A 107 -10.61 -6.90 -11.68
N VAL A 108 -9.30 -6.72 -11.72
CA VAL A 108 -8.70 -5.50 -12.26
C VAL A 108 -8.89 -5.47 -13.78
N GLU A 109 -9.64 -4.49 -14.26
CA GLU A 109 -9.90 -4.32 -15.70
C GLU A 109 -8.73 -3.68 -16.44
N LYS A 110 -8.03 -2.78 -15.74
CA LYS A 110 -6.91 -2.03 -16.32
C LYS A 110 -5.67 -2.16 -15.45
N PRO A 111 -4.95 -3.30 -15.56
CA PRO A 111 -3.76 -3.52 -14.72
C PRO A 111 -2.70 -2.43 -14.85
N GLY A 112 -2.60 -1.80 -16.01
CA GLY A 112 -1.65 -0.72 -16.24
C GLY A 112 -1.87 0.48 -15.33
N LEU A 113 -3.11 0.79 -14.98
CA LEU A 113 -3.40 1.90 -14.06
C LEU A 113 -2.96 1.56 -12.64
N VAL A 114 -3.17 0.30 -12.23
CA VAL A 114 -2.73 -0.17 -10.91
C VAL A 114 -1.22 -0.18 -10.83
N ARG A 115 -0.54 -0.68 -11.87
CA ARG A 115 0.92 -0.66 -11.94
C ARG A 115 1.49 0.76 -11.83
N ARG A 116 0.84 1.73 -12.47
CA ARG A 116 1.26 3.14 -12.37
C ARG A 116 1.11 3.67 -10.95
N ALA A 117 0.02 3.32 -10.27
CA ALA A 117 -0.19 3.72 -8.87
C ALA A 117 0.86 3.12 -7.96
N ILE A 118 1.21 1.84 -8.17
CA ILE A 118 2.27 1.16 -7.43
C ILE A 118 3.62 1.83 -7.69
N GLU A 119 3.95 2.09 -8.95
CA GLU A 119 5.20 2.74 -9.34
C GLU A 119 5.33 4.12 -8.70
N ARG A 120 4.27 4.90 -8.71
CA ARG A 120 4.24 6.22 -8.08
C ARG A 120 4.44 6.11 -6.58
N SER A 121 3.79 5.14 -5.94
CA SER A 121 3.93 4.91 -4.50
C SER A 121 5.35 4.51 -4.13
N VAL A 122 5.94 3.60 -4.87
CA VAL A 122 7.32 3.14 -4.66
C VAL A 122 8.29 4.30 -4.84
N HIS A 123 8.14 5.07 -5.90
CA HIS A 123 8.99 6.21 -6.19
C HIS A 123 8.89 7.27 -5.07
N HIS A 124 7.68 7.60 -4.67
CA HIS A 124 7.44 8.56 -3.59
C HIS A 124 8.09 8.10 -2.28
N ARG A 125 7.95 6.82 -1.96
CA ARG A 125 8.53 6.24 -0.75
C ARG A 125 10.06 6.30 -0.78
N GLN A 126 10.67 6.01 -1.92
CA GLN A 126 12.11 6.08 -2.09
C GLN A 126 12.62 7.51 -1.95
N LEU A 127 11.90 8.47 -2.51
CA LEU A 127 12.25 9.90 -2.34
C LEU A 127 12.17 10.33 -0.88
N GLN A 128 11.17 9.88 -0.14
CA GLN A 128 11.03 10.18 1.28
C GLN A 128 12.23 9.64 2.08
N ARG A 129 12.65 8.41 1.79
CA ARG A 129 13.82 7.80 2.45
C ARG A 129 15.09 8.58 2.15
N ASP A 130 15.30 8.96 0.90
CA ASP A 130 16.47 9.72 0.49
C ASP A 130 16.49 11.08 1.18
N LEU A 131 15.35 11.74 1.32
CA LEU A 131 15.24 13.03 1.97
C LEU A 131 15.57 12.94 3.46
N VAL A 132 15.06 11.93 4.14
CA VAL A 132 15.36 11.70 5.56
C VAL A 132 16.86 11.45 5.76
N GLU A 133 17.44 10.58 4.94
CA GLU A 133 18.86 10.27 4.98
C GLU A 133 19.73 11.52 4.73
N SER A 134 19.34 12.34 3.76
CA SER A 134 20.02 13.58 3.46
C SER A 134 19.97 14.58 4.62
N ASN A 135 18.81 14.69 5.27
CA ASN A 135 18.66 15.56 6.45
C ASN A 135 19.51 15.08 7.62
N GLU A 136 19.58 13.78 7.85
CA GLU A 136 20.42 13.21 8.90
C GLU A 136 21.90 13.50 8.63
N SER A 137 22.35 13.43 7.37
CA SER A 137 23.71 13.78 6.99
C SER A 137 24.02 15.24 7.24
N LEU A 138 23.06 16.14 7.00
CA LEU A 138 23.26 17.58 7.19
C LEU A 138 23.33 17.99 8.67
N GLU A 139 22.72 17.21 9.55
CA GLU A 139 22.72 17.47 10.99
C GLU A 139 24.01 17.04 11.67
N ARG A 140 24.85 16.31 10.99
CA ARG A 140 26.17 15.87 11.48
C ARG A 140 27.24 16.87 11.03
#